data_9ae54a934f84b2acc145e7d6e7eb4ba3
#
_entry.id   9ae54a934f84b2acc145e7d6e7eb4ba3
#
_cell.length_a   1.000
_cell.length_b   1.000
_cell.length_c   1.000
_cell.angle_alpha   90.00
_cell.angle_beta   90.00
_cell.angle_gamma   90.00
#
_symmetry.space_group_name_H-M   'P 1'
#
loop_
_entity.id
_entity.type
_entity.pdbx_description
1 polymer ?
#
loop_
_entity_poly.entity_id
_entity_poly.type
_entity_poly.pdbx_seq_one_letter_code
_entity_poly.pdbx_strand_id
1 'polypeptide(L)'
;MKLRMPDKYTIAAILLIATSAVLIWIAIATNPGNDIAAALVISSLVCAITGIFALTFSGGEPIDPGLLGILPAQGSITFCRLANHLGIKGNAYFLPRRVTGELRVMQFNPTTTYKGSEGSPKGSFRETGPSGLVTTPSCDLLIQQLRKNNDLVIPYDKEDLTRLIRETIEDVFKFTPRVSARWEGSTVTITFHGYPSINSCEVLAQASSLCCTMNPCPMCSLCGVLIAEGIDKVVTLDKCTVSLSSPDVTAFFSILP
;
A
#
# COMPACT_ATOMS: atom_id res chain seq x y z
N MET A 1 -6.31 -25.36 18.41
CA MET A 1 -4.90 -25.20 18.02
C MET A 1 -4.75 -25.71 16.59
N LYS A 2 -4.84 -24.82 15.55
CA LYS A 2 -4.65 -25.24 14.15
C LYS A 2 -3.15 -25.45 13.96
N LEU A 3 -2.74 -26.68 13.64
CA LEU A 3 -1.39 -26.99 13.19
C LEU A 3 -1.13 -26.16 11.91
N ARG A 4 -0.29 -25.16 12.04
CA ARG A 4 0.15 -24.31 10.93
C ARG A 4 0.99 -25.19 10.00
N MET A 5 0.63 -25.29 8.73
CA MET A 5 1.46 -25.97 7.74
C MET A 5 2.84 -25.30 7.72
N PRO A 6 3.93 -26.09 7.75
CA PRO A 6 5.28 -25.53 7.70
C PRO A 6 5.46 -24.76 6.37
N ASP A 7 6.10 -23.61 6.45
CA ASP A 7 6.41 -22.76 5.30
C ASP A 7 7.31 -23.53 4.31
N LYS A 8 7.20 -23.20 3.02
CA LYS A 8 7.96 -23.84 1.93
C LYS A 8 9.47 -23.85 2.22
N TYR A 9 9.99 -22.79 2.83
CA TYR A 9 11.39 -22.70 3.23
C TYR A 9 11.74 -23.65 4.38
N THR A 10 10.85 -23.83 5.35
CA THR A 10 11.03 -24.80 6.44
C THR A 10 11.06 -26.23 5.91
N ILE A 11 10.18 -26.58 4.97
CA ILE A 11 10.16 -27.91 4.35
C ILE A 11 11.46 -28.13 3.57
N ALA A 12 11.88 -27.17 2.75
CA ALA A 12 13.11 -27.25 1.98
C ALA A 12 14.35 -27.38 2.90
N ALA A 13 14.40 -26.64 3.99
CA ALA A 13 15.47 -26.70 4.97
C ALA A 13 15.56 -28.08 5.63
N ILE A 14 14.44 -28.65 6.07
CA ILE A 14 14.37 -29.99 6.67
C ILE A 14 14.87 -31.05 5.69
N LEU A 15 14.42 -30.97 4.42
CA LEU A 15 14.86 -31.89 3.37
C LEU A 15 16.37 -31.80 3.12
N LEU A 16 16.93 -30.59 3.04
CA LEU A 16 18.37 -30.39 2.82
C LEU A 16 19.21 -30.90 3.99
N ILE A 17 18.77 -30.66 5.23
CA ILE A 17 19.46 -31.17 6.43
C ILE A 17 19.38 -32.70 6.50
N ALA A 18 18.22 -33.27 6.19
CA ALA A 18 18.08 -34.73 6.14
C ALA A 18 18.96 -35.36 5.04
N THR A 19 19.01 -34.75 3.86
CA THR A 19 19.90 -35.17 2.76
C THR A 19 21.38 -35.11 3.18
N SER A 20 21.79 -34.06 3.87
CA SER A 20 23.14 -33.92 4.41
C SER A 20 23.49 -35.07 5.33
N ALA A 21 22.59 -35.42 6.28
CA ALA A 21 22.82 -36.54 7.21
C ALA A 21 22.94 -37.87 6.48
N VAL A 22 22.11 -38.12 5.46
CA VAL A 22 22.17 -39.33 4.63
C VAL A 22 23.49 -39.41 3.86
N LEU A 23 23.97 -38.33 3.28
CA LEU A 23 25.24 -38.30 2.55
C LEU A 23 26.44 -38.63 3.48
N ILE A 24 26.47 -38.08 4.69
CA ILE A 24 27.50 -38.43 5.70
C ILE A 24 27.40 -39.91 6.07
N TRP A 25 26.20 -40.42 6.32
CA TRP A 25 26.01 -41.81 6.67
C TRP A 25 26.49 -42.76 5.56
N ILE A 26 26.18 -42.45 4.29
CA ILE A 26 26.68 -43.23 3.15
C ILE A 26 28.21 -43.19 3.10
N ALA A 27 28.83 -42.03 3.26
CA ALA A 27 30.29 -41.87 3.25
C ALA A 27 30.98 -42.73 4.31
N ILE A 28 30.38 -42.85 5.50
CA ILE A 28 30.92 -43.64 6.59
C ILE A 28 30.64 -45.17 6.39
N ALA A 29 29.42 -45.51 5.98
CA ALA A 29 29.00 -46.92 5.91
C ALA A 29 29.60 -47.68 4.72
N THR A 30 29.81 -47.01 3.57
CA THR A 30 30.29 -47.67 2.34
C THR A 30 31.81 -47.62 2.21
N ASN A 31 32.52 -46.83 3.03
CA ASN A 31 33.96 -46.63 3.01
C ASN A 31 34.50 -46.54 1.54
N PRO A 32 33.93 -45.68 0.68
CA PRO A 32 34.31 -45.53 -0.71
C PRO A 32 35.73 -44.95 -0.76
N GLY A 33 36.46 -45.23 -1.85
CA GLY A 33 37.81 -44.67 -2.02
C GLY A 33 37.89 -43.17 -1.67
N ASN A 34 39.03 -42.69 -1.23
CA ASN A 34 39.25 -41.37 -0.62
C ASN A 34 38.66 -40.18 -1.40
N ASP A 35 38.67 -40.26 -2.74
CA ASP A 35 38.14 -39.15 -3.60
C ASP A 35 36.57 -39.10 -3.54
N ILE A 36 35.94 -40.27 -3.52
CA ILE A 36 34.46 -40.36 -3.43
C ILE A 36 33.99 -39.97 -2.02
N ALA A 37 34.70 -40.40 -0.99
CA ALA A 37 34.40 -40.01 0.39
C ALA A 37 34.50 -38.51 0.57
N ALA A 38 35.56 -37.89 0.04
CA ALA A 38 35.75 -36.44 0.09
C ALA A 38 34.61 -35.68 -0.64
N ALA A 39 34.20 -36.15 -1.82
CA ALA A 39 33.10 -35.54 -2.57
C ALA A 39 31.76 -35.63 -1.82
N LEU A 40 31.45 -36.77 -1.15
CA LEU A 40 30.24 -36.96 -0.35
C LEU A 40 30.23 -36.04 0.87
N VAL A 41 31.37 -35.89 1.55
CA VAL A 41 31.48 -35.01 2.72
C VAL A 41 31.30 -33.53 2.32
N ILE A 42 31.95 -33.10 1.24
CA ILE A 42 31.80 -31.72 0.74
C ILE A 42 30.36 -31.45 0.34
N SER A 43 29.71 -32.36 -0.40
CA SER A 43 28.31 -32.24 -0.80
C SER A 43 27.37 -32.16 0.41
N SER A 44 27.63 -32.99 1.44
CA SER A 44 26.85 -32.94 2.67
C SER A 44 26.98 -31.60 3.39
N LEU A 45 28.20 -31.05 3.45
CA LEU A 45 28.45 -29.75 4.08
C LEU A 45 27.70 -28.63 3.35
N VAL A 46 27.73 -28.63 2.01
CA VAL A 46 26.97 -27.68 1.20
C VAL A 46 25.47 -27.77 1.46
N CYS A 47 24.91 -29.00 1.50
CA CYS A 47 23.50 -29.22 1.84
C CYS A 47 23.15 -28.72 3.26
N ALA A 48 24.02 -28.97 4.24
CA ALA A 48 23.81 -28.52 5.61
C ALA A 48 23.79 -26.99 5.71
N ILE A 49 24.79 -26.34 5.14
CA ILE A 49 24.90 -24.86 5.13
C ILE A 49 23.68 -24.25 4.44
N THR A 50 23.31 -24.76 3.25
CA THR A 50 22.14 -24.26 2.51
C THR A 50 20.86 -24.48 3.30
N GLY A 51 20.70 -25.62 3.99
CA GLY A 51 19.57 -25.90 4.85
C GLY A 51 19.49 -24.94 6.04
N ILE A 52 20.60 -24.62 6.69
CA ILE A 52 20.65 -23.62 7.77
C ILE A 52 20.26 -22.23 7.25
N PHE A 53 20.77 -21.81 6.09
CA PHE A 53 20.35 -20.55 5.47
C PHE A 53 18.85 -20.53 5.15
N ALA A 54 18.30 -21.61 4.61
CA ALA A 54 16.87 -21.73 4.35
C ALA A 54 16.03 -21.60 5.63
N LEU A 55 16.51 -22.13 6.77
CA LEU A 55 15.87 -21.94 8.09
C LEU A 55 15.90 -20.47 8.54
N THR A 56 16.98 -19.75 8.31
CA THR A 56 17.04 -18.31 8.69
C THR A 56 16.05 -17.48 7.89
N PHE A 57 15.78 -17.82 6.63
CA PHE A 57 14.74 -17.17 5.83
C PHE A 57 13.31 -17.58 6.20
N SER A 58 13.13 -18.77 6.83
CA SER A 58 11.82 -19.21 7.31
C SER A 58 11.40 -18.58 8.64
N GLY A 59 12.34 -17.96 9.37
CA GLY A 59 12.14 -17.46 10.73
C GLY A 59 11.40 -16.13 10.87
N GLY A 60 10.97 -15.50 9.77
CA GLY A 60 10.10 -14.34 9.83
C GLY A 60 8.64 -14.78 9.75
N GLU A 61 7.88 -14.73 10.84
CA GLU A 61 6.43 -14.77 10.71
C GLU A 61 6.00 -13.55 9.92
N PRO A 62 5.47 -13.72 8.70
CA PRO A 62 4.93 -12.58 7.98
C PRO A 62 3.83 -11.98 8.84
N ILE A 63 3.93 -10.69 9.15
CA ILE A 63 2.86 -9.98 9.84
C ILE A 63 1.62 -10.13 8.97
N ASP A 64 0.51 -10.55 9.58
CA ASP A 64 -0.76 -10.69 8.88
C ASP A 64 -1.12 -9.35 8.20
N PRO A 65 -1.26 -9.31 6.87
CA PRO A 65 -1.63 -8.08 6.15
C PRO A 65 -2.92 -7.45 6.69
N GLY A 66 -3.85 -8.28 7.21
CA GLY A 66 -5.06 -7.81 7.86
C GLY A 66 -4.78 -6.98 9.12
N LEU A 67 -3.83 -7.40 9.95
CA LEU A 67 -3.42 -6.64 11.13
C LEU A 67 -2.69 -5.34 10.75
N LEU A 68 -1.83 -5.37 9.74
CA LEU A 68 -1.15 -4.16 9.24
C LEU A 68 -2.15 -3.11 8.75
N GLY A 69 -3.26 -3.53 8.13
CA GLY A 69 -4.32 -2.63 7.69
C GLY A 69 -5.12 -2.01 8.84
N ILE A 70 -5.34 -2.76 9.93
CA ILE A 70 -6.13 -2.30 11.08
C ILE A 70 -5.38 -1.23 11.91
N LEU A 71 -4.07 -1.32 12.02
CA LEU A 71 -3.27 -0.38 12.81
C LEU A 71 -3.48 1.10 12.39
N PRO A 72 -3.38 1.48 11.11
CA PRO A 72 -3.65 2.86 10.69
C PRO A 72 -5.14 3.23 10.74
N ALA A 73 -6.07 2.27 10.73
CA ALA A 73 -7.51 2.55 10.76
C ALA A 73 -7.91 3.29 12.04
N GLN A 74 -7.35 2.93 13.20
CA GLN A 74 -7.61 3.63 14.45
C GLN A 74 -7.16 5.11 14.39
N GLY A 75 -6.03 5.39 13.76
CA GLY A 75 -5.56 6.76 13.53
C GLY A 75 -6.52 7.56 12.66
N SER A 76 -7.02 6.96 11.58
CA SER A 76 -8.02 7.58 10.71
C SER A 76 -9.34 7.85 11.43
N ILE A 77 -9.83 6.93 12.26
CA ILE A 77 -11.04 7.13 13.08
C ILE A 77 -10.85 8.30 14.07
N THR A 78 -9.69 8.37 14.72
CA THR A 78 -9.36 9.45 15.66
C THR A 78 -9.30 10.79 14.93
N PHE A 79 -8.65 10.83 13.75
CA PHE A 79 -8.63 12.03 12.90
C PHE A 79 -10.04 12.48 12.53
N CYS A 80 -10.90 11.56 12.07
CA CYS A 80 -12.28 11.89 11.68
C CYS A 80 -13.10 12.43 12.84
N ARG A 81 -12.94 11.89 14.05
CA ARG A 81 -13.59 12.42 15.27
C ARG A 81 -13.13 13.84 15.56
N LEU A 82 -11.81 14.07 15.54
CA LEU A 82 -11.22 15.39 15.76
C LEU A 82 -11.70 16.40 14.70
N ALA A 83 -11.65 16.02 13.44
CA ALA A 83 -12.10 16.83 12.32
C ALA A 83 -13.58 17.24 12.47
N ASN A 84 -14.43 16.29 12.88
CA ASN A 84 -15.85 16.57 13.13
C ASN A 84 -16.06 17.54 14.29
N HIS A 85 -15.27 17.44 15.38
CA HIS A 85 -15.29 18.42 16.48
C HIS A 85 -14.84 19.82 16.02
N LEU A 86 -13.95 19.92 15.03
CA LEU A 86 -13.52 21.16 14.40
C LEU A 86 -14.50 21.70 13.34
N GLY A 87 -15.65 21.03 13.17
CA GLY A 87 -16.65 21.43 12.16
C GLY A 87 -16.29 21.07 10.73
N ILE A 88 -15.25 20.24 10.51
CA ILE A 88 -14.85 19.76 9.19
C ILE A 88 -15.80 18.63 8.79
N LYS A 89 -16.47 18.78 7.65
CA LYS A 89 -17.46 17.80 7.14
C LYS A 89 -17.19 17.36 5.70
N GLY A 90 -16.20 18.00 5.05
CA GLY A 90 -15.89 17.75 3.64
C GLY A 90 -14.97 16.54 3.45
N ASN A 91 -15.05 15.97 2.25
CA ASN A 91 -14.11 14.97 1.77
C ASN A 91 -12.70 15.54 1.69
N ALA A 92 -11.70 14.66 1.52
CA ALA A 92 -10.33 15.07 1.22
C ALA A 92 -10.22 15.55 -0.23
N TYR A 93 -9.67 16.74 -0.40
CA TYR A 93 -9.29 17.32 -1.69
C TYR A 93 -7.77 17.28 -1.80
N PHE A 94 -7.28 16.71 -2.88
CA PHE A 94 -5.86 16.69 -3.22
C PHE A 94 -5.56 17.92 -4.10
N LEU A 95 -4.80 18.85 -3.54
CA LEU A 95 -4.49 20.13 -4.17
C LEU A 95 -3.13 20.03 -4.85
N PRO A 96 -3.04 20.20 -6.18
CA PRO A 96 -1.76 20.18 -6.89
C PRO A 96 -0.88 21.37 -6.51
N ARG A 97 0.42 21.26 -6.82
CA ARG A 97 1.42 22.30 -6.50
C ARG A 97 1.03 23.69 -7.00
N ARG A 98 0.43 23.76 -8.18
CA ARG A 98 -0.03 25.02 -8.78
C ARG A 98 -1.04 25.76 -7.91
N VAL A 99 -1.92 25.03 -7.22
CA VAL A 99 -2.97 25.60 -6.37
C VAL A 99 -2.41 26.06 -5.02
N THR A 100 -1.50 25.29 -4.43
CA THR A 100 -0.99 25.56 -3.08
C THR A 100 0.27 26.43 -3.07
N GLY A 101 1.06 26.40 -4.14
CA GLY A 101 2.41 26.95 -4.18
C GLY A 101 3.44 26.15 -3.38
N GLU A 102 3.03 25.02 -2.84
CA GLU A 102 3.91 24.10 -2.10
C GLU A 102 4.70 23.19 -3.07
N LEU A 103 5.80 22.59 -2.58
CA LEU A 103 6.61 21.67 -3.39
C LEU A 103 5.96 20.32 -3.65
N ARG A 104 4.79 20.06 -3.03
CA ARG A 104 4.08 18.77 -3.08
C ARG A 104 2.56 18.97 -3.09
N VAL A 105 1.83 17.94 -3.48
CA VAL A 105 0.37 17.89 -3.34
C VAL A 105 0.03 17.92 -1.86
N MET A 106 -0.95 18.76 -1.50
CA MET A 106 -1.47 18.87 -0.14
C MET A 106 -2.88 18.30 -0.08
N GLN A 107 -3.27 17.78 1.08
CA GLN A 107 -4.64 17.39 1.36
C GLN A 107 -5.37 18.53 2.06
N PHE A 108 -6.57 18.86 1.58
CA PHE A 108 -7.44 19.88 2.15
C PHE A 108 -8.79 19.26 2.53
N ASN A 109 -9.22 19.48 3.75
CA ASN A 109 -10.53 19.09 4.23
C ASN A 109 -11.32 20.35 4.62
N PRO A 110 -12.29 20.78 3.80
CA PRO A 110 -13.03 22.01 4.03
C PRO A 110 -14.10 21.86 5.11
N THR A 111 -14.45 23.00 5.76
CA THR A 111 -15.61 23.09 6.66
C THR A 111 -16.92 23.26 5.90
N THR A 112 -16.86 23.75 4.66
CA THR A 112 -18.00 23.98 3.76
C THR A 112 -17.72 23.36 2.39
N THR A 113 -18.70 23.37 1.50
CA THR A 113 -18.52 22.84 0.14
C THR A 113 -17.41 23.61 -0.59
N TYR A 114 -16.40 22.90 -1.09
CA TYR A 114 -15.28 23.45 -1.84
C TYR A 114 -15.45 23.19 -3.34
N LYS A 115 -15.38 24.25 -4.16
CA LYS A 115 -15.60 24.19 -5.63
C LYS A 115 -14.32 24.20 -6.46
N GLY A 116 -13.14 24.17 -5.82
CA GLY A 116 -11.85 24.18 -6.53
C GLY A 116 -11.36 25.55 -7.02
N SER A 117 -12.25 26.49 -7.28
CA SER A 117 -11.93 27.81 -7.85
C SER A 117 -11.73 28.92 -6.81
N GLU A 118 -11.94 28.64 -5.52
CA GLU A 118 -12.02 29.65 -4.45
C GLU A 118 -10.65 30.09 -3.88
N GLY A 119 -9.59 29.97 -4.66
CA GLY A 119 -8.23 30.37 -4.25
C GLY A 119 -7.50 29.31 -3.39
N SER A 120 -6.20 29.51 -3.24
CA SER A 120 -5.33 28.59 -2.50
C SER A 120 -5.58 28.67 -0.99
N PRO A 121 -5.92 27.59 -0.29
CA PRO A 121 -5.88 27.57 1.16
C PRO A 121 -4.40 27.64 1.60
N LYS A 122 -3.93 28.82 2.04
CA LYS A 122 -2.58 29.00 2.61
C LYS A 122 -2.66 28.91 4.14
N GLY A 123 -2.02 27.92 4.72
CA GLY A 123 -1.93 27.72 6.18
C GLY A 123 -2.96 26.74 6.74
N SER A 124 -2.71 26.30 7.97
CA SER A 124 -3.48 25.22 8.64
C SER A 124 -4.91 25.62 8.99
N PHE A 125 -5.16 26.92 9.23
CA PHE A 125 -6.48 27.53 9.46
C PHE A 125 -6.47 28.96 8.88
N ARG A 126 -7.50 29.36 8.12
CA ARG A 126 -7.54 30.66 7.46
C ARG A 126 -8.73 31.50 7.88
N GLU A 127 -8.47 32.82 7.96
CA GLU A 127 -9.50 33.87 8.13
C GLU A 127 -10.11 34.33 6.81
N THR A 128 -9.40 34.15 5.65
CA THR A 128 -9.89 34.59 4.32
C THR A 128 -9.72 33.48 3.30
N GLY A 129 -10.81 33.04 2.69
CA GLY A 129 -10.87 31.93 1.73
C GLY A 129 -11.64 30.73 2.25
N PRO A 130 -11.60 29.58 1.58
CA PRO A 130 -12.28 28.37 2.06
C PRO A 130 -11.66 27.90 3.36
N SER A 131 -12.46 27.93 4.44
CA SER A 131 -12.04 27.47 5.76
C SER A 131 -11.90 25.96 5.76
N GLY A 132 -10.88 25.43 6.40
CA GLY A 132 -10.66 24.01 6.50
C GLY A 132 -9.27 23.64 7.04
N LEU A 133 -8.99 22.36 7.04
CA LEU A 133 -7.72 21.80 7.50
C LEU A 133 -6.87 21.42 6.29
N VAL A 134 -5.65 21.95 6.23
CA VAL A 134 -4.63 21.55 5.26
C VAL A 134 -3.64 20.64 5.95
N THR A 135 -3.43 19.45 5.39
CA THR A 135 -2.51 18.43 5.90
C THR A 135 -1.67 17.84 4.78
N THR A 136 -0.63 17.11 5.15
CA THR A 136 0.05 16.23 4.20
C THR A 136 -0.83 15.00 3.94
N PRO A 137 -0.94 14.52 2.68
CA PRO A 137 -1.64 13.30 2.36
C PRO A 137 -1.06 12.09 3.13
N SER A 138 -1.90 11.12 3.50
CA SER A 138 -1.47 9.93 4.23
C SER A 138 -0.44 9.07 3.46
N CYS A 139 -0.34 9.24 2.14
CA CYS A 139 0.65 8.59 1.28
C CYS A 139 1.97 9.36 1.12
N ASP A 140 2.15 10.53 1.78
CA ASP A 140 3.30 11.42 1.52
C ASP A 140 4.65 10.70 1.64
N LEU A 141 4.82 9.87 2.68
CA LEU A 141 6.04 9.08 2.86
C LEU A 141 6.25 8.04 1.73
N LEU A 142 5.17 7.46 1.20
CA LEU A 142 5.24 6.53 0.07
C LEU A 142 5.70 7.26 -1.21
N ILE A 143 5.17 8.45 -1.48
CA ILE A 143 5.59 9.29 -2.61
C ILE A 143 7.07 9.69 -2.48
N GLN A 144 7.51 10.08 -1.28
CA GLN A 144 8.92 10.39 -1.02
C GLN A 144 9.82 9.18 -1.27
N GLN A 145 9.39 8.00 -0.84
CA GLN A 145 10.10 6.74 -1.08
C GLN A 145 10.22 6.44 -2.59
N LEU A 146 9.13 6.59 -3.35
CA LEU A 146 9.12 6.41 -4.80
C LEU A 146 10.06 7.39 -5.51
N ARG A 147 10.05 8.66 -5.11
CA ARG A 147 10.95 9.67 -5.70
C ARG A 147 12.41 9.38 -5.40
N LYS A 148 12.71 8.88 -4.19
CA LYS A 148 14.09 8.58 -3.77
C LYS A 148 14.64 7.32 -4.42
N ASN A 149 13.84 6.25 -4.53
CA ASN A 149 14.31 4.92 -4.89
C ASN A 149 13.98 4.53 -6.33
N ASN A 150 12.99 5.15 -6.95
CA ASN A 150 12.45 4.75 -8.24
C ASN A 150 12.40 5.89 -9.26
N ASP A 151 13.03 7.05 -8.97
CA ASP A 151 13.04 8.23 -9.85
C ASP A 151 11.63 8.57 -10.39
N LEU A 152 10.62 8.60 -9.51
CA LEU A 152 9.23 8.76 -9.88
C LEU A 152 9.01 10.02 -10.72
N VAL A 153 8.64 9.83 -11.98
CA VAL A 153 8.17 10.86 -12.90
C VAL A 153 6.68 10.63 -13.14
N ILE A 154 5.86 11.62 -12.83
CA ILE A 154 4.41 11.53 -12.99
C ILE A 154 4.03 12.10 -14.38
N PRO A 155 3.46 11.26 -15.28
CA PRO A 155 3.07 11.69 -16.60
C PRO A 155 1.80 12.53 -16.58
N TYR A 156 1.61 13.39 -17.60
CA TYR A 156 0.41 14.20 -17.78
C TYR A 156 -0.68 13.50 -18.60
N ASP A 157 -0.31 12.46 -19.35
CA ASP A 157 -1.26 11.69 -20.14
C ASP A 157 -2.02 10.69 -19.27
N LYS A 158 -3.33 10.54 -19.52
CA LYS A 158 -4.20 9.67 -18.72
C LYS A 158 -3.87 8.19 -18.83
N GLU A 159 -3.44 7.73 -20.02
CA GLU A 159 -3.10 6.33 -20.24
C GLU A 159 -1.81 5.97 -19.50
N ASP A 160 -0.78 6.81 -19.64
CA ASP A 160 0.48 6.65 -18.94
C ASP A 160 0.32 6.80 -17.42
N LEU A 161 -0.53 7.73 -16.98
CA LEU A 161 -0.87 7.89 -15.56
C LEU A 161 -1.57 6.65 -15.00
N THR A 162 -2.49 6.06 -15.78
CA THR A 162 -3.14 4.80 -15.41
C THR A 162 -2.13 3.67 -15.29
N ARG A 163 -1.17 3.60 -16.21
CA ARG A 163 -0.09 2.62 -16.18
C ARG A 163 0.79 2.81 -14.94
N LEU A 164 1.19 4.06 -14.65
CA LEU A 164 1.98 4.40 -13.47
C LEU A 164 1.26 3.99 -12.17
N ILE A 165 -0.04 4.31 -12.04
CA ILE A 165 -0.83 3.93 -10.85
C ILE A 165 -0.82 2.41 -10.69
N ARG A 166 -1.06 1.66 -11.77
CA ARG A 166 -1.05 0.20 -11.75
C ARG A 166 0.30 -0.36 -11.34
N GLU A 167 1.37 0.02 -12.05
CA GLU A 167 2.73 -0.46 -11.77
C GLU A 167 3.17 -0.12 -10.34
N THR A 168 2.86 1.07 -9.86
CA THR A 168 3.18 1.48 -8.49
C THR A 168 2.51 0.58 -7.45
N ILE A 169 1.24 0.25 -7.65
CA ILE A 169 0.44 -0.50 -6.68
C ILE A 169 0.66 -2.01 -6.80
N GLU A 170 0.72 -2.55 -8.03
CA GLU A 170 0.86 -3.98 -8.28
C GLU A 170 2.31 -4.46 -8.15
N ASP A 171 3.26 -3.73 -8.74
CA ASP A 171 4.64 -4.21 -8.92
C ASP A 171 5.59 -3.66 -7.85
N VAL A 172 5.52 -2.35 -7.58
CA VAL A 172 6.45 -1.71 -6.63
C VAL A 172 6.05 -1.98 -5.18
N PHE A 173 4.83 -1.61 -4.80
CA PHE A 173 4.38 -1.80 -3.42
C PHE A 173 3.70 -3.14 -3.16
N LYS A 174 3.22 -3.82 -4.20
CA LYS A 174 2.51 -5.12 -4.13
C LYS A 174 1.34 -5.07 -3.13
N PHE A 175 0.62 -3.94 -3.13
CA PHE A 175 -0.52 -3.75 -2.23
C PHE A 175 -1.73 -4.58 -2.63
N THR A 176 -1.89 -4.87 -3.90
CA THR A 176 -2.95 -5.72 -4.44
C THR A 176 -2.45 -6.44 -5.70
N PRO A 177 -2.96 -7.64 -5.98
CA PRO A 177 -2.56 -8.40 -7.17
C PRO A 177 -2.92 -7.71 -8.49
N ARG A 178 -3.99 -6.90 -8.51
CA ARG A 178 -4.47 -6.25 -9.73
C ARG A 178 -5.21 -4.96 -9.43
N VAL A 179 -4.98 -3.94 -10.27
CA VAL A 179 -5.70 -2.66 -10.26
C VAL A 179 -6.32 -2.39 -11.62
N SER A 180 -7.55 -1.91 -11.63
CA SER A 180 -8.19 -1.39 -12.83
C SER A 180 -8.61 0.06 -12.62
N ALA A 181 -8.35 0.92 -13.60
CA ALA A 181 -8.75 2.32 -13.58
C ALA A 181 -9.58 2.65 -14.82
N ARG A 182 -10.67 3.39 -14.64
CA ARG A 182 -11.56 3.85 -15.69
C ARG A 182 -11.76 5.35 -15.58
N TRP A 183 -11.61 6.06 -16.68
CA TRP A 183 -11.81 7.50 -16.79
C TRP A 183 -13.13 7.77 -17.51
N GLU A 184 -14.02 8.50 -16.86
CA GLU A 184 -15.32 8.91 -17.41
C GLU A 184 -15.51 10.43 -17.22
N GLY A 185 -15.18 11.20 -18.26
CA GLY A 185 -15.22 12.66 -18.19
C GLY A 185 -14.31 13.23 -17.10
N SER A 186 -14.91 13.76 -16.03
CA SER A 186 -14.23 14.29 -14.85
C SER A 186 -14.15 13.30 -13.68
N THR A 187 -14.57 12.07 -13.88
CA THR A 187 -14.55 11.02 -12.82
C THR A 187 -13.50 9.96 -13.15
N VAL A 188 -12.81 9.49 -12.12
CA VAL A 188 -11.87 8.37 -12.19
C VAL A 188 -12.31 7.31 -11.19
N THR A 189 -12.58 6.11 -11.69
CA THR A 189 -12.93 4.96 -10.86
C THR A 189 -11.73 4.02 -10.81
N ILE A 190 -11.25 3.69 -9.62
CA ILE A 190 -10.14 2.76 -9.41
C ILE A 190 -10.65 1.59 -8.58
N THR A 191 -10.47 0.37 -9.09
CA THR A 191 -10.82 -0.87 -8.39
C THR A 191 -9.56 -1.65 -8.06
N PHE A 192 -9.39 -1.95 -6.79
CA PHE A 192 -8.33 -2.79 -6.23
C PHE A 192 -8.86 -4.21 -6.07
N HIS A 193 -8.38 -5.15 -6.87
CA HIS A 193 -8.84 -6.53 -6.85
C HIS A 193 -8.00 -7.37 -5.89
N GLY A 194 -8.68 -8.17 -5.06
CA GLY A 194 -8.00 -9.03 -4.09
C GLY A 194 -7.24 -8.25 -3.02
N TYR A 195 -7.80 -7.13 -2.54
CA TYR A 195 -7.14 -6.25 -1.58
C TYR A 195 -6.93 -6.93 -0.21
N PRO A 196 -5.67 -7.21 0.22
CA PRO A 196 -5.40 -8.00 1.42
C PRO A 196 -5.87 -7.32 2.72
N SER A 197 -5.89 -5.99 2.75
CA SER A 197 -6.27 -5.20 3.93
C SER A 197 -7.74 -4.74 3.89
N ILE A 198 -8.63 -5.48 3.25
CA ILE A 198 -10.05 -5.14 3.12
C ILE A 198 -10.73 -4.93 4.48
N ASN A 199 -10.32 -5.69 5.51
CA ASN A 199 -10.84 -5.56 6.87
C ASN A 199 -10.67 -4.13 7.42
N SER A 200 -9.61 -3.41 7.04
CA SER A 200 -9.41 -2.02 7.46
C SER A 200 -10.46 -1.08 6.85
N CYS A 201 -10.83 -1.31 5.59
CA CYS A 201 -11.90 -0.55 4.93
C CYS A 201 -13.25 -0.82 5.58
N GLU A 202 -13.53 -2.08 5.96
CA GLU A 202 -14.75 -2.45 6.67
C GLU A 202 -14.84 -1.79 8.04
N VAL A 203 -13.75 -1.82 8.82
CA VAL A 203 -13.68 -1.16 10.14
C VAL A 203 -13.92 0.36 10.02
N LEU A 204 -13.32 1.00 9.01
CA LEU A 204 -13.55 2.42 8.74
C LEU A 204 -14.99 2.72 8.34
N ALA A 205 -15.58 1.90 7.46
CA ALA A 205 -16.97 2.05 7.02
C ALA A 205 -17.98 1.85 8.16
N GLN A 206 -17.71 0.92 9.08
CA GLN A 206 -18.50 0.70 10.28
C GLN A 206 -18.41 1.86 11.27
N ALA A 207 -17.23 2.47 11.41
CA ALA A 207 -17.04 3.62 12.30
C ALA A 207 -17.75 4.87 11.76
N SER A 208 -17.64 5.16 10.48
CA SER A 208 -18.39 6.19 9.74
C SER A 208 -18.16 6.02 8.25
N SER A 209 -19.23 6.15 7.45
CA SER A 209 -19.16 6.14 5.99
C SER A 209 -18.30 7.27 5.41
N LEU A 210 -18.07 8.35 6.17
CA LEU A 210 -17.27 9.50 5.77
C LEU A 210 -15.78 9.37 6.14
N CYS A 211 -15.40 8.44 7.03
CA CYS A 211 -14.01 8.34 7.48
C CYS A 211 -13.03 8.10 6.32
N CYS A 212 -13.36 7.21 5.40
CA CYS A 212 -12.48 6.89 4.28
C CYS A 212 -12.33 8.05 3.29
N THR A 213 -13.40 8.83 3.08
CA THR A 213 -13.34 9.98 2.16
C THR A 213 -12.74 11.24 2.80
N MET A 214 -12.90 11.39 4.12
CA MET A 214 -12.33 12.51 4.88
C MET A 214 -10.83 12.33 5.13
N ASN A 215 -10.41 11.13 5.46
CA ASN A 215 -9.00 10.76 5.67
C ASN A 215 -8.67 9.48 4.92
N PRO A 216 -8.42 9.58 3.60
CA PRO A 216 -8.14 8.43 2.77
C PRO A 216 -6.95 7.62 3.29
N CYS A 217 -7.09 6.29 3.26
CA CYS A 217 -5.98 5.40 3.58
C CYS A 217 -4.80 5.63 2.61
N PRO A 218 -3.58 5.21 2.94
CA PRO A 218 -2.41 5.46 2.10
C PRO A 218 -2.58 5.03 0.64
N MET A 219 -3.34 3.97 0.37
CA MET A 219 -3.64 3.48 -0.97
C MET A 219 -4.51 4.46 -1.77
N CYS A 220 -5.69 4.83 -1.22
CA CYS A 220 -6.58 5.78 -1.88
C CYS A 220 -5.94 7.17 -1.97
N SER A 221 -5.19 7.57 -0.94
CA SER A 221 -4.44 8.83 -0.92
C SER A 221 -3.37 8.87 -2.02
N LEU A 222 -2.64 7.76 -2.24
CA LEU A 222 -1.64 7.62 -3.31
C LEU A 222 -2.28 7.85 -4.68
N CYS A 223 -3.41 7.19 -4.95
CA CYS A 223 -4.14 7.40 -6.21
C CYS A 223 -4.57 8.86 -6.37
N GLY A 224 -5.16 9.46 -5.33
CA GLY A 224 -5.59 10.86 -5.36
C GLY A 224 -4.43 11.83 -5.65
N VAL A 225 -3.26 11.62 -5.02
CA VAL A 225 -2.05 12.43 -5.25
C VAL A 225 -1.51 12.25 -6.66
N LEU A 226 -1.37 11.00 -7.16
CA LEU A 226 -0.89 10.74 -8.51
C LEU A 226 -1.80 11.35 -9.57
N ILE A 227 -3.13 11.22 -9.40
CA ILE A 227 -4.09 11.85 -10.31
C ILE A 227 -3.98 13.38 -10.24
N ALA A 228 -4.00 13.98 -9.04
CA ALA A 228 -3.95 15.43 -8.89
C ALA A 228 -2.67 16.04 -9.45
N GLU A 229 -1.53 15.40 -9.25
CA GLU A 229 -0.24 15.86 -9.78
C GLU A 229 -0.14 15.63 -11.30
N GLY A 230 -0.62 14.47 -11.80
CA GLY A 230 -0.54 14.14 -13.23
C GLY A 230 -1.43 15.03 -14.11
N ILE A 231 -2.65 15.34 -13.67
CA ILE A 231 -3.55 16.21 -14.45
C ILE A 231 -3.48 17.69 -14.07
N ASP A 232 -2.68 18.05 -13.05
CA ASP A 232 -2.53 19.40 -12.48
C ASP A 232 -3.87 20.07 -12.11
N LYS A 233 -4.79 19.28 -11.53
CA LYS A 233 -6.12 19.71 -11.08
C LYS A 233 -6.43 19.23 -9.68
N VAL A 234 -7.39 19.90 -9.04
CA VAL A 234 -7.92 19.46 -7.74
C VAL A 234 -8.71 18.16 -7.92
N VAL A 235 -8.43 17.20 -7.08
CA VAL A 235 -9.09 15.88 -7.09
C VAL A 235 -9.68 15.60 -5.71
N THR A 236 -10.90 15.10 -5.65
CA THR A 236 -11.53 14.65 -4.40
C THR A 236 -11.86 13.18 -4.44
N LEU A 237 -11.74 12.50 -3.30
CA LEU A 237 -12.25 11.15 -3.11
C LEU A 237 -13.72 11.25 -2.67
N ASP A 238 -14.64 10.93 -3.57
CA ASP A 238 -16.08 11.06 -3.30
C ASP A 238 -16.63 9.88 -2.52
N LYS A 239 -16.16 8.68 -2.84
CA LYS A 239 -16.68 7.45 -2.27
C LYS A 239 -15.65 6.34 -2.33
N CYS A 240 -15.67 5.48 -1.32
CA CYS A 240 -14.97 4.20 -1.30
C CYS A 240 -15.96 3.10 -0.95
N THR A 241 -16.02 2.05 -1.76
CA THR A 241 -16.95 0.93 -1.57
C THR A 241 -16.20 -0.39 -1.49
N VAL A 242 -16.59 -1.22 -0.53
CA VAL A 242 -16.12 -2.59 -0.38
C VAL A 242 -17.14 -3.52 -1.03
N SER A 243 -16.69 -4.44 -1.86
CA SER A 243 -17.56 -5.47 -2.44
C SER A 243 -17.96 -6.49 -1.38
N LEU A 244 -19.22 -6.91 -1.39
CA LEU A 244 -19.71 -7.97 -0.49
C LEU A 244 -19.41 -9.38 -0.99
N SER A 245 -19.08 -9.52 -2.29
CA SER A 245 -18.92 -10.82 -2.96
C SER A 245 -17.47 -11.19 -3.25
N SER A 246 -16.57 -10.21 -3.23
CA SER A 246 -15.14 -10.38 -3.54
C SER A 246 -14.30 -9.45 -2.67
N PRO A 247 -13.02 -9.76 -2.40
CA PRO A 247 -12.15 -8.89 -1.64
C PRO A 247 -11.68 -7.69 -2.48
N ASP A 248 -12.65 -6.97 -3.07
CA ASP A 248 -12.39 -5.83 -3.95
C ASP A 248 -12.84 -4.53 -3.30
N VAL A 249 -12.06 -3.49 -3.51
CA VAL A 249 -12.35 -2.13 -3.05
C VAL A 249 -12.39 -1.20 -4.25
N THR A 250 -13.43 -0.40 -4.38
CA THR A 250 -13.56 0.59 -5.46
C THR A 250 -13.58 1.99 -4.88
N ALA A 251 -12.67 2.84 -5.36
CA ALA A 251 -12.56 4.25 -5.04
C ALA A 251 -13.01 5.12 -6.22
N PHE A 252 -13.82 6.12 -5.93
CA PHE A 252 -14.36 7.06 -6.92
C PHE A 252 -13.76 8.44 -6.66
N PHE A 253 -13.11 8.99 -7.67
CA PHE A 253 -12.49 10.30 -7.61
C PHE A 253 -13.16 11.24 -8.60
N SER A 254 -13.42 12.50 -8.18
CA SER A 254 -13.85 13.58 -9.05
C SER A 254 -12.74 14.61 -9.25
N ILE A 255 -12.60 15.04 -10.49
CA ILE A 255 -11.67 16.09 -10.93
C ILE A 255 -12.46 17.40 -11.01
N LEU A 256 -12.06 18.37 -10.22
CA LEU A 256 -12.68 19.67 -10.24
C LEU A 256 -12.18 20.50 -11.43
N PRO A 257 -13.02 21.42 -11.94
CA PRO A 257 -12.70 22.24 -13.10
C PRO A 257 -11.49 23.17 -12.92
#